data_153362721002ca1b663f73a09bc831e9
#
_entry.id   153362721002ca1b663f73a09bc831e9
#
_cell.length_a   1.000
_cell.length_b   1.000
_cell.length_c   1.000
_cell.angle_alpha   90.00
_cell.angle_beta   90.00
_cell.angle_gamma   90.00
#
_symmetry.space_group_name_H-M   'P 1'
#
loop_
_entity.id
_entity.type
_entity.pdbx_description
1 polymer ?
#
loop_
_entity_poly.entity_id
_entity_poly.type
_entity_poly.pdbx_seq_one_letter_code
_entity_poly.pdbx_strand_id
1 'polypeptide(L)'
;SISFVTDESDAARILLSNSSGAVQGFVVVAAHDPTLLNLQTITLGSETLAAGAELVVPEIYTNGGSLGVVLDFDSPFDGQSIPTGVDNHIASYLYSSNITIIEPDPAIQTNVDLVDGELGSPLLDNVIVVAGLSISPALEGGTVTLLPEPTPPENNTAFYIGQRDFPDTGTNGGLGFPGQDIEFCFFYTDPDDNIQGVQIAVCYDDLLLVDGSFTIEGTIADELGAEFVNYQIDNDDNDGDGRELIAGILMDALPPFENQQLPTTVEPLMIACVQAEVDGGAICGETFSVDFCDGINGNGMVSINNMVVINYQSIQNFT
;
A
#
# COMPACT_ATOMS: atom_id res chain seq x y z
N SER A 1 18.97 9.89 -13.67
CA SER A 1 18.75 9.65 -12.23
C SER A 1 17.30 9.38 -11.96
N ILE A 2 17.01 8.56 -10.97
CA ILE A 2 15.68 8.26 -10.45
C ILE A 2 15.68 8.43 -8.93
N SER A 3 14.48 8.61 -8.33
CA SER A 3 14.32 8.64 -6.87
C SER A 3 12.94 8.09 -6.50
N PHE A 4 12.90 7.25 -5.47
CA PHE A 4 11.65 6.65 -4.96
C PHE A 4 11.75 6.35 -3.47
N VAL A 5 10.62 6.25 -2.80
CA VAL A 5 10.50 5.84 -1.40
C VAL A 5 10.79 4.34 -1.27
N THR A 6 11.38 3.90 -0.16
CA THR A 6 11.91 2.53 -0.04
C THR A 6 10.87 1.40 -0.16
N ASP A 7 9.60 1.66 0.02
CA ASP A 7 8.48 0.73 -0.24
C ASP A 7 7.94 0.76 -1.68
N GLU A 8 8.48 1.66 -2.52
CA GLU A 8 8.09 1.84 -3.91
C GLU A 8 9.14 1.26 -4.88
N SER A 9 8.88 1.42 -6.16
CA SER A 9 9.80 1.08 -7.25
C SER A 9 9.75 2.13 -8.35
N ASP A 10 10.89 2.34 -9.04
CA ASP A 10 10.95 3.24 -10.19
C ASP A 10 11.90 2.68 -11.26
N ALA A 11 11.72 3.14 -12.49
CA ALA A 11 12.44 2.63 -13.65
C ALA A 11 13.57 3.56 -14.11
N ALA A 12 14.80 3.06 -14.02
CA ALA A 12 15.95 3.67 -14.65
C ALA A 12 15.88 3.50 -16.17
N ARG A 13 15.82 4.62 -16.90
CA ARG A 13 15.79 4.63 -18.36
C ARG A 13 17.19 4.59 -18.91
N ILE A 14 17.45 3.65 -19.81
CA ILE A 14 18.69 3.57 -20.59
C ILE A 14 18.48 4.35 -21.89
N LEU A 15 19.32 5.35 -22.07
CA LEU A 15 19.27 6.26 -23.21
C LEU A 15 20.48 6.05 -24.12
N LEU A 16 20.26 6.07 -25.42
CA LEU A 16 21.28 5.95 -26.44
C LEU A 16 21.36 7.22 -27.27
N SER A 17 22.53 7.86 -27.28
CA SER A 17 22.82 8.94 -28.23
C SER A 17 23.78 8.43 -29.28
N ASN A 18 23.40 8.45 -30.55
CA ASN A 18 24.25 8.03 -31.66
C ASN A 18 24.14 8.96 -32.86
N SER A 19 25.25 9.24 -33.52
CA SER A 19 25.34 10.04 -34.74
C SER A 19 25.98 9.28 -35.92
N SER A 20 26.44 8.03 -35.69
CA SER A 20 27.26 7.30 -36.64
C SER A 20 26.49 6.50 -37.70
N GLY A 21 25.20 6.26 -37.45
CA GLY A 21 24.33 5.46 -38.33
C GLY A 21 23.17 4.81 -37.53
N ALA A 22 22.23 4.21 -38.23
CA ALA A 22 21.13 3.50 -37.59
C ALA A 22 21.63 2.27 -36.83
N VAL A 23 21.12 2.03 -35.63
CA VAL A 23 21.49 0.90 -34.77
C VAL A 23 20.62 -0.31 -35.11
N GLN A 24 21.24 -1.44 -35.41
CA GLN A 24 20.59 -2.70 -35.82
C GLN A 24 20.41 -3.68 -34.66
N GLY A 25 21.11 -3.44 -33.57
CA GLY A 25 21.03 -4.24 -32.35
C GLY A 25 21.94 -3.67 -31.27
N PHE A 26 21.75 -4.13 -30.04
CA PHE A 26 22.58 -3.71 -28.92
C PHE A 26 22.59 -4.74 -27.78
N VAL A 27 23.63 -4.66 -26.97
CA VAL A 27 23.68 -5.28 -25.64
C VAL A 27 23.88 -4.17 -24.63
N VAL A 28 23.06 -4.12 -23.60
CA VAL A 28 23.20 -3.23 -22.44
C VAL A 28 23.42 -4.07 -21.19
N VAL A 29 24.47 -3.75 -20.43
CA VAL A 29 24.84 -4.41 -19.19
C VAL A 29 24.95 -3.35 -18.10
N ALA A 30 24.14 -3.48 -17.06
CA ALA A 30 24.12 -2.53 -15.95
C ALA A 30 24.29 -3.26 -14.61
N ALA A 31 25.14 -2.72 -13.75
CA ALA A 31 25.38 -3.21 -12.39
C ALA A 31 24.86 -2.23 -11.33
N HIS A 32 24.51 -2.75 -10.17
CA HIS A 32 24.08 -1.99 -9.00
C HIS A 32 24.59 -2.65 -7.72
N ASP A 33 24.51 -1.93 -6.60
CA ASP A 33 24.78 -2.49 -5.28
C ASP A 33 23.60 -3.36 -4.83
N PRO A 34 23.77 -4.70 -4.74
CA PRO A 34 22.67 -5.59 -4.35
C PRO A 34 22.28 -5.49 -2.88
N THR A 35 23.05 -4.79 -2.06
CA THR A 35 22.66 -4.52 -0.66
C THR A 35 21.64 -3.40 -0.55
N LEU A 36 21.54 -2.55 -1.57
CA LEU A 36 20.64 -1.39 -1.60
C LEU A 36 19.49 -1.53 -2.60
N LEU A 37 19.78 -2.17 -3.76
CA LEU A 37 18.82 -2.25 -4.87
C LEU A 37 18.55 -3.70 -5.29
N ASN A 38 17.32 -3.92 -5.76
CA ASN A 38 16.88 -5.13 -6.42
C ASN A 38 16.33 -4.79 -7.81
N LEU A 39 16.90 -5.37 -8.86
CA LEU A 39 16.36 -5.25 -10.20
C LEU A 39 15.21 -6.25 -10.40
N GLN A 40 14.01 -5.74 -10.57
CA GLN A 40 12.80 -6.56 -10.68
C GLN A 40 12.50 -7.02 -12.10
N THR A 41 12.65 -6.11 -13.07
CA THR A 41 12.37 -6.42 -14.48
C THR A 41 13.12 -5.49 -15.41
N ILE A 42 13.32 -5.97 -16.66
CA ILE A 42 13.90 -5.21 -17.76
C ILE A 42 12.88 -5.18 -18.90
N THR A 43 12.55 -4.00 -19.39
CA THR A 43 11.61 -3.81 -20.49
C THR A 43 12.25 -2.99 -21.62
N LEU A 44 11.68 -3.11 -22.83
CA LEU A 44 12.11 -2.31 -23.95
C LEU A 44 11.71 -0.83 -23.77
N GLY A 45 12.60 0.06 -24.20
CA GLY A 45 12.30 1.48 -24.31
C GLY A 45 11.44 1.80 -25.53
N SER A 46 10.90 3.03 -25.57
CA SER A 46 9.98 3.48 -26.63
C SER A 46 10.57 3.35 -28.04
N GLU A 47 11.85 3.67 -28.19
CA GLU A 47 12.50 3.64 -29.51
C GLU A 47 12.76 2.20 -29.99
N THR A 48 13.09 1.29 -29.07
CA THR A 48 13.26 -0.13 -29.39
C THR A 48 11.93 -0.80 -29.74
N LEU A 49 10.85 -0.45 -29.00
CA LEU A 49 9.51 -0.91 -29.31
C LEU A 49 9.02 -0.38 -30.66
N ALA A 50 9.24 0.90 -30.93
CA ALA A 50 8.86 1.52 -32.21
C ALA A 50 9.63 0.94 -33.41
N ALA A 51 10.90 0.50 -33.20
CA ALA A 51 11.69 -0.14 -34.21
C ALA A 51 11.26 -1.60 -34.49
N GLY A 52 10.42 -2.19 -33.63
CA GLY A 52 9.89 -3.53 -33.83
C GLY A 52 10.94 -4.64 -33.58
N ALA A 53 11.65 -4.60 -32.47
CA ALA A 53 12.68 -5.59 -32.13
C ALA A 53 12.15 -7.04 -32.19
N GLU A 54 12.88 -7.91 -32.91
CA GLU A 54 12.45 -9.29 -33.16
C GLU A 54 13.10 -10.31 -32.21
N LEU A 55 14.32 -10.03 -31.72
CA LEU A 55 14.97 -10.87 -30.71
C LEU A 55 15.26 -9.99 -29.47
N VAL A 56 14.75 -10.41 -28.32
CA VAL A 56 14.92 -9.72 -27.05
C VAL A 56 15.30 -10.73 -25.97
N VAL A 57 16.46 -10.54 -25.35
CA VAL A 57 17.01 -11.45 -24.35
C VAL A 57 17.35 -10.65 -23.09
N PRO A 58 16.41 -10.48 -22.14
CA PRO A 58 16.71 -9.92 -20.84
C PRO A 58 17.24 -10.99 -19.89
N GLU A 59 18.25 -10.67 -19.09
CA GLU A 59 18.74 -11.50 -17.99
C GLU A 59 18.94 -10.65 -16.74
N ILE A 60 18.49 -11.15 -15.59
CA ILE A 60 18.61 -10.49 -14.29
C ILE A 60 19.58 -11.29 -13.42
N TYR A 61 20.55 -10.59 -12.84
CA TYR A 61 21.54 -11.11 -11.89
C TYR A 61 21.33 -10.46 -10.53
N THR A 62 21.91 -11.02 -9.49
CA THR A 62 21.82 -10.48 -8.12
C THR A 62 22.30 -9.03 -8.04
N ASN A 63 23.33 -8.66 -8.81
CA ASN A 63 23.99 -7.35 -8.77
C ASN A 63 23.84 -6.56 -10.08
N GLY A 64 22.83 -6.87 -10.90
CA GLY A 64 22.61 -6.16 -12.15
C GLY A 64 21.74 -6.90 -13.15
N GLY A 65 21.81 -6.51 -14.40
CA GLY A 65 21.10 -7.16 -15.49
C GLY A 65 21.66 -6.84 -16.85
N SER A 66 21.29 -7.66 -17.83
CA SER A 66 21.63 -7.42 -19.22
C SER A 66 20.42 -7.51 -20.13
N LEU A 67 20.45 -6.78 -21.22
CA LEU A 67 19.46 -6.81 -22.29
C LEU A 67 20.16 -6.90 -23.65
N GLY A 68 20.02 -8.03 -24.31
CA GLY A 68 20.42 -8.20 -25.70
C GLY A 68 19.23 -7.98 -26.64
N VAL A 69 19.40 -7.17 -27.67
CA VAL A 69 18.38 -6.89 -28.68
C VAL A 69 18.96 -6.98 -30.10
N VAL A 70 18.26 -7.72 -30.96
CA VAL A 70 18.47 -7.66 -32.41
C VAL A 70 17.15 -7.19 -33.03
N LEU A 71 17.24 -6.12 -33.83
CA LEU A 71 16.06 -5.49 -34.37
C LEU A 71 15.48 -6.22 -35.59
N ASP A 72 16.34 -6.72 -36.44
CA ASP A 72 16.01 -7.42 -37.70
C ASP A 72 16.67 -8.79 -37.70
N PHE A 73 16.04 -9.76 -37.05
CA PHE A 73 16.56 -11.10 -36.81
C PHE A 73 15.91 -12.16 -37.70
N ASP A 74 14.59 -12.06 -37.93
CA ASP A 74 13.81 -13.02 -38.68
C ASP A 74 13.62 -12.62 -40.16
N SER A 75 13.36 -13.59 -41.02
CA SER A 75 13.06 -13.33 -42.44
C SER A 75 11.55 -13.05 -42.64
N PRO A 76 11.16 -12.05 -43.45
CA PRO A 76 12.02 -11.23 -44.30
C PRO A 76 12.78 -10.17 -43.52
N PHE A 77 14.07 -9.92 -43.90
CA PHE A 77 14.87 -8.87 -43.31
C PHE A 77 14.38 -7.49 -43.82
N ASP A 78 13.63 -6.80 -43.03
CA ASP A 78 12.93 -5.55 -43.38
C ASP A 78 13.79 -4.28 -43.12
N GLY A 79 14.97 -4.46 -42.51
CA GLY A 79 15.92 -3.38 -42.23
C GLY A 79 15.53 -2.56 -40.99
N GLN A 80 14.87 -3.17 -40.02
CA GLN A 80 14.50 -2.57 -38.75
C GLN A 80 15.72 -2.03 -38.01
N SER A 81 15.61 -0.80 -37.54
CA SER A 81 16.75 -0.13 -36.89
C SER A 81 16.26 1.09 -36.05
N ILE A 82 17.00 1.44 -35.01
CA ILE A 82 16.83 2.67 -34.28
C ILE A 82 17.60 3.79 -35.03
N PRO A 83 16.95 4.89 -35.44
CA PRO A 83 17.61 5.94 -36.19
C PRO A 83 18.65 6.68 -35.33
N THR A 84 19.53 7.43 -36.05
CA THR A 84 20.41 8.38 -35.33
C THR A 84 19.62 9.38 -34.54
N GLY A 85 20.09 9.68 -33.32
CA GLY A 85 19.40 10.60 -32.42
C GLY A 85 20.15 10.83 -31.12
N VAL A 86 19.56 11.65 -30.29
CA VAL A 86 20.02 11.95 -28.93
C VAL A 86 18.97 11.47 -27.96
N ASP A 87 19.42 10.80 -26.90
CA ASP A 87 18.58 10.30 -25.81
C ASP A 87 17.44 9.36 -26.24
N ASN A 88 17.69 8.56 -27.28
CA ASN A 88 16.78 7.48 -27.68
C ASN A 88 16.59 6.52 -26.52
N HIS A 89 15.37 6.37 -26.02
CA HIS A 89 15.04 5.48 -24.90
C HIS A 89 15.01 4.03 -25.39
N ILE A 90 16.05 3.25 -25.09
CA ILE A 90 16.22 1.88 -25.59
C ILE A 90 15.80 0.79 -24.62
N ALA A 91 15.87 1.04 -23.30
CA ALA A 91 15.46 0.08 -22.26
C ALA A 91 15.03 0.79 -20.98
N SER A 92 14.28 0.09 -20.14
CA SER A 92 13.95 0.47 -18.77
C SER A 92 14.27 -0.68 -17.82
N TYR A 93 14.95 -0.37 -16.73
CA TYR A 93 15.32 -1.28 -15.65
C TYR A 93 14.56 -0.87 -14.40
N LEU A 94 13.57 -1.67 -13.96
CA LEU A 94 12.75 -1.40 -12.81
C LEU A 94 13.46 -1.84 -11.52
N TYR A 95 13.71 -0.92 -10.63
CA TYR A 95 14.35 -1.14 -9.34
C TYR A 95 13.40 -0.94 -8.19
N SER A 96 13.55 -1.77 -7.15
CA SER A 96 13.04 -1.56 -5.80
C SER A 96 14.18 -1.47 -4.81
N SER A 97 13.91 -0.99 -3.60
CA SER A 97 14.88 -0.99 -2.51
C SER A 97 15.01 -2.39 -1.88
N ASN A 98 16.21 -2.75 -1.42
CA ASN A 98 16.48 -3.89 -0.55
C ASN A 98 16.59 -3.50 0.93
N ILE A 99 16.43 -2.21 1.23
CA ILE A 99 16.45 -1.67 2.60
C ILE A 99 15.20 -0.84 2.84
N THR A 100 14.84 -0.68 4.10
CA THR A 100 13.84 0.29 4.55
C THR A 100 14.56 1.44 5.24
N ILE A 101 14.22 2.66 4.86
CA ILE A 101 14.67 3.91 5.50
C ILE A 101 13.40 4.57 6.02
N ILE A 102 13.37 4.96 7.29
CA ILE A 102 12.22 5.63 7.92
C ILE A 102 12.67 7.02 8.36
N GLU A 103 11.87 8.04 8.17
CA GLU A 103 12.15 9.36 8.73
C GLU A 103 12.40 9.28 10.26
N PRO A 104 13.37 10.02 10.84
CA PRO A 104 14.13 11.11 10.21
C PRO A 104 15.48 10.70 9.57
N ASP A 105 15.68 9.42 9.24
CA ASP A 105 16.91 8.98 8.61
C ASP A 105 17.08 9.62 7.22
N PRO A 106 18.32 9.99 6.83
CA PRO A 106 18.55 10.67 5.58
C PRO A 106 18.40 9.73 4.38
N ALA A 107 18.02 10.29 3.23
CA ALA A 107 18.02 9.60 1.95
C ALA A 107 19.41 9.02 1.62
N ILE A 108 19.44 7.84 1.00
CA ILE A 108 20.66 7.14 0.58
C ILE A 108 20.78 7.23 -0.94
N GLN A 109 22.00 7.54 -1.41
CA GLN A 109 22.30 7.51 -2.85
C GLN A 109 23.19 6.33 -3.21
N THR A 110 22.88 5.71 -4.32
CA THR A 110 23.66 4.63 -4.93
C THR A 110 23.69 4.81 -6.45
N ASN A 111 24.56 4.05 -7.13
CA ASN A 111 24.68 4.13 -8.57
C ASN A 111 24.10 2.90 -9.27
N VAL A 112 23.67 3.11 -10.50
CA VAL A 112 23.50 2.09 -11.52
C VAL A 112 24.48 2.42 -12.62
N ASP A 113 25.52 1.59 -12.74
CA ASP A 113 26.61 1.81 -13.67
C ASP A 113 26.52 0.87 -14.88
N LEU A 114 26.75 1.38 -16.08
CA LEU A 114 26.95 0.54 -17.25
C LEU A 114 28.35 -0.06 -17.19
N VAL A 115 28.46 -1.38 -17.25
CA VAL A 115 29.73 -2.10 -17.00
C VAL A 115 30.07 -3.06 -18.12
N ASP A 116 31.36 -3.22 -18.42
CA ASP A 116 31.85 -4.17 -19.38
C ASP A 116 32.64 -5.30 -18.70
N GLY A 117 32.41 -6.54 -19.10
CA GLY A 117 33.14 -7.69 -18.62
C GLY A 117 32.90 -8.09 -17.18
N GLU A 118 31.77 -7.67 -16.58
CA GLU A 118 31.47 -7.96 -15.16
C GLU A 118 30.30 -8.93 -14.95
N LEU A 119 29.30 -8.91 -15.84
CA LEU A 119 28.08 -9.72 -15.72
C LEU A 119 27.95 -10.68 -16.93
N GLY A 120 27.21 -11.77 -16.69
CA GLY A 120 26.92 -12.77 -17.69
C GLY A 120 27.88 -13.96 -17.70
N SER A 121 27.50 -15.02 -18.43
CA SER A 121 28.35 -16.19 -18.65
C SER A 121 28.17 -16.71 -20.06
N PRO A 122 29.09 -16.34 -21.04
CA PRO A 122 30.31 -15.56 -20.85
C PRO A 122 30.04 -14.11 -20.41
N LEU A 123 31.08 -13.44 -19.92
CA LEU A 123 31.01 -12.02 -19.56
C LEU A 123 30.60 -11.17 -20.76
N LEU A 124 29.70 -10.22 -20.53
CA LEU A 124 29.10 -9.38 -21.55
C LEU A 124 29.68 -7.96 -21.50
N ASP A 125 29.77 -7.35 -22.67
CA ASP A 125 30.13 -5.94 -22.83
C ASP A 125 28.93 -5.14 -23.37
N ASN A 126 28.90 -3.85 -23.09
CA ASN A 126 27.99 -2.94 -23.75
C ASN A 126 28.41 -2.73 -25.20
N VAL A 127 27.50 -3.03 -26.11
CA VAL A 127 27.80 -3.00 -27.55
C VAL A 127 26.59 -2.45 -28.32
N ILE A 128 26.82 -1.65 -29.33
CA ILE A 128 25.85 -1.32 -30.37
C ILE A 128 26.29 -1.87 -31.71
N VAL A 129 25.36 -2.26 -32.56
CA VAL A 129 25.64 -2.72 -33.93
C VAL A 129 25.20 -1.66 -34.93
N VAL A 130 26.15 -1.13 -35.70
CA VAL A 130 25.91 -0.12 -36.75
C VAL A 130 26.55 -0.62 -38.06
N ALA A 131 25.76 -0.69 -39.13
CA ALA A 131 26.19 -1.18 -40.42
C ALA A 131 26.88 -2.58 -40.37
N GLY A 132 26.36 -3.46 -39.49
CA GLY A 132 26.90 -4.81 -39.29
C GLY A 132 28.19 -4.88 -38.47
N LEU A 133 28.66 -3.78 -37.92
CA LEU A 133 29.86 -3.72 -37.07
C LEU A 133 29.50 -3.48 -35.62
N SER A 134 30.09 -4.24 -34.70
CA SER A 134 30.01 -4.03 -33.27
C SER A 134 30.87 -2.84 -32.84
N ILE A 135 30.31 -1.92 -32.10
CA ILE A 135 30.95 -0.71 -31.62
C ILE A 135 30.75 -0.64 -30.11
N SER A 136 31.81 -0.42 -29.34
CA SER A 136 31.73 -0.14 -27.90
C SER A 136 31.32 1.32 -27.68
N PRO A 137 30.19 1.61 -27.06
CA PRO A 137 29.77 2.99 -26.75
C PRO A 137 30.57 3.57 -25.58
N ALA A 138 30.55 4.90 -25.44
CA ALA A 138 30.97 5.51 -24.19
C ALA A 138 29.85 5.25 -23.16
N LEU A 139 30.24 4.87 -21.95
CA LEU A 139 29.30 4.51 -20.86
C LEU A 139 29.20 5.62 -19.85
N GLU A 140 27.98 5.95 -19.44
CA GLU A 140 27.68 6.89 -18.39
C GLU A 140 26.64 6.29 -17.44
N GLY A 141 27.00 6.16 -16.15
CA GLY A 141 26.10 5.63 -15.13
C GLY A 141 25.03 6.62 -14.68
N GLY A 142 24.12 6.15 -13.85
CA GLY A 142 23.06 6.94 -13.26
C GLY A 142 23.02 6.82 -11.74
N THR A 143 22.40 7.80 -11.09
CA THR A 143 22.20 7.81 -9.62
C THR A 143 20.77 7.43 -9.29
N VAL A 144 20.62 6.57 -8.29
CA VAL A 144 19.36 6.24 -7.62
C VAL A 144 19.37 6.86 -6.23
N THR A 145 18.33 7.60 -5.88
CA THR A 145 18.13 8.14 -4.54
C THR A 145 16.98 7.39 -3.87
N LEU A 146 17.29 6.66 -2.80
CA LEU A 146 16.31 6.03 -1.93
C LEU A 146 15.85 7.05 -0.89
N LEU A 147 14.58 7.37 -0.92
CA LEU A 147 13.96 8.31 0.01
C LEU A 147 13.40 7.54 1.22
N PRO A 148 13.44 8.12 2.42
CA PRO A 148 12.82 7.51 3.58
C PRO A 148 11.29 7.45 3.42
N GLU A 149 10.72 6.40 4.00
CA GLU A 149 9.29 6.32 4.25
C GLU A 149 8.92 7.37 5.31
N PRO A 150 7.79 8.06 5.17
CA PRO A 150 7.32 8.95 6.22
C PRO A 150 7.13 8.14 7.50
N THR A 151 7.52 8.70 8.64
CA THR A 151 7.21 8.11 9.93
C THR A 151 5.70 8.03 10.06
N PRO A 152 5.11 6.83 10.32
CA PRO A 152 3.70 6.76 10.62
C PRO A 152 3.38 7.71 11.76
N PRO A 153 2.29 8.49 11.71
CA PRO A 153 1.90 9.36 12.82
C PRO A 153 1.80 8.51 14.10
N GLU A 154 2.26 9.07 15.22
CA GLU A 154 2.03 8.44 16.52
C GLU A 154 0.51 8.32 16.71
N ASN A 155 0.04 7.11 16.94
CA ASN A 155 -1.37 6.87 17.15
C ASN A 155 -1.73 7.11 18.61
N ASN A 156 -2.34 8.25 18.87
CA ASN A 156 -2.89 8.60 20.18
C ASN A 156 -4.42 8.40 20.23
N THR A 157 -4.97 7.73 19.21
CA THR A 157 -6.40 7.38 19.19
C THR A 157 -6.69 6.31 20.24
N ALA A 158 -7.74 6.51 21.02
CA ALA A 158 -8.31 5.49 21.88
C ALA A 158 -9.80 5.29 21.53
N PHE A 159 -10.22 4.03 21.54
CA PHE A 159 -11.63 3.67 21.37
C PHE A 159 -12.25 3.22 22.68
N TYR A 160 -13.54 3.51 22.83
CA TYR A 160 -14.33 3.14 24.00
C TYR A 160 -15.67 2.58 23.56
N ILE A 161 -16.22 1.68 24.39
CA ILE A 161 -17.58 1.14 24.24
C ILE A 161 -18.37 1.56 25.47
N GLY A 162 -19.55 2.14 25.28
CA GLY A 162 -20.41 2.58 26.37
C GLY A 162 -21.86 2.75 25.94
N GLN A 163 -22.77 2.97 26.87
CA GLN A 163 -24.15 3.35 26.53
C GLN A 163 -24.22 4.80 26.06
N ARG A 164 -25.19 5.13 25.22
CA ARG A 164 -25.37 6.49 24.67
C ARG A 164 -25.41 7.58 25.76
N ASP A 165 -26.03 7.29 26.90
CA ASP A 165 -26.21 8.23 28.00
C ASP A 165 -25.00 8.27 28.97
N PHE A 166 -23.92 7.54 28.70
CA PHE A 166 -22.72 7.41 29.55
C PHE A 166 -21.44 8.00 28.99
N PRO A 167 -21.43 9.04 28.16
CA PRO A 167 -20.17 9.57 27.64
C PRO A 167 -19.29 10.19 28.75
N ASP A 168 -19.92 10.67 29.84
CA ASP A 168 -19.26 11.48 30.87
C ASP A 168 -18.58 10.68 31.99
N THR A 169 -18.71 9.37 32.02
CA THR A 169 -18.24 8.57 33.17
C THR A 169 -16.87 7.96 33.02
N GLY A 170 -16.29 7.96 31.81
CA GLY A 170 -15.00 7.33 31.53
C GLY A 170 -14.93 5.83 31.84
N THR A 171 -16.09 5.20 32.07
CA THR A 171 -16.24 3.79 32.35
C THR A 171 -16.74 3.09 31.10
N ASN A 172 -15.92 2.21 30.56
CA ASN A 172 -16.36 1.25 29.56
C ASN A 172 -17.47 0.39 30.14
N GLY A 173 -18.56 0.20 29.39
CA GLY A 173 -19.63 -0.69 29.75
C GLY A 173 -21.01 -0.03 29.87
N GLY A 174 -21.99 -0.82 30.24
CA GLY A 174 -23.40 -0.42 30.40
C GLY A 174 -24.16 -1.38 31.28
N LEU A 175 -25.42 -1.08 31.50
CA LEU A 175 -26.34 -1.89 32.29
C LEU A 175 -27.54 -2.27 31.44
N GLY A 176 -27.95 -3.55 31.51
CA GLY A 176 -29.12 -4.10 30.85
C GLY A 176 -29.89 -5.01 31.81
N PHE A 177 -31.14 -5.29 31.49
CA PHE A 177 -31.96 -6.28 32.18
C PHE A 177 -32.24 -7.47 31.26
N PRO A 178 -32.37 -8.69 31.80
CA PRO A 178 -32.74 -9.85 31.02
C PRO A 178 -33.97 -9.62 30.14
N GLY A 179 -33.86 -9.93 28.85
CA GLY A 179 -34.90 -9.74 27.83
C GLY A 179 -35.15 -8.26 27.45
N GLN A 180 -34.22 -7.38 27.76
CA GLN A 180 -34.26 -5.98 27.34
C GLN A 180 -33.29 -5.76 26.16
N ASP A 181 -33.74 -4.98 25.19
CA ASP A 181 -32.85 -4.41 24.20
C ASP A 181 -32.04 -3.29 24.84
N ILE A 182 -30.74 -3.36 24.66
CA ILE A 182 -29.79 -2.31 25.06
C ILE A 182 -29.13 -1.71 23.85
N GLU A 183 -28.79 -0.44 23.89
CA GLU A 183 -27.95 0.20 22.91
C GLU A 183 -26.57 0.42 23.50
N PHE A 184 -25.52 0.07 22.77
CA PHE A 184 -24.19 0.52 23.09
C PHE A 184 -23.55 1.21 21.91
N CYS A 185 -22.67 2.14 22.21
CA CYS A 185 -22.08 3.02 21.23
C CYS A 185 -20.56 2.98 21.29
N PHE A 186 -19.96 3.30 20.18
CA PHE A 186 -18.53 3.41 20.01
C PHE A 186 -18.11 4.87 20.07
N PHE A 187 -17.08 5.13 20.83
CA PHE A 187 -16.53 6.46 21.02
C PHE A 187 -15.04 6.44 20.67
N TYR A 188 -14.49 7.58 20.33
CA TYR A 188 -13.06 7.77 20.16
C TYR A 188 -12.58 9.04 20.85
N THR A 189 -11.28 9.04 21.17
CA THR A 189 -10.51 10.26 21.45
C THR A 189 -9.28 10.26 20.56
N ASP A 190 -8.87 11.42 20.10
CA ASP A 190 -7.59 11.66 19.46
C ASP A 190 -7.22 13.11 19.70
N PRO A 191 -6.23 13.40 20.55
CA PRO A 191 -5.86 14.77 20.89
C PRO A 191 -5.07 15.47 19.78
N ASP A 192 -4.47 14.73 18.86
CA ASP A 192 -3.43 15.24 17.98
C ASP A 192 -3.86 15.27 16.51
N ASP A 193 -4.63 14.29 16.06
CA ASP A 193 -4.92 14.09 14.65
C ASP A 193 -6.41 14.12 14.31
N ASN A 194 -6.73 14.59 13.10
CA ASN A 194 -8.05 14.43 12.50
C ASN A 194 -8.14 13.07 11.80
N ILE A 195 -9.24 12.35 12.00
CA ILE A 195 -9.43 11.00 11.50
C ILE A 195 -10.29 11.03 10.22
N GLN A 196 -9.78 10.47 9.13
CA GLN A 196 -10.46 10.37 7.83
C GLN A 196 -11.37 9.14 7.72
N GLY A 197 -11.12 8.13 8.54
CA GLY A 197 -11.93 6.93 8.59
C GLY A 197 -11.57 6.06 9.78
N VAL A 198 -12.50 5.19 10.14
CA VAL A 198 -12.33 4.20 11.22
C VAL A 198 -12.77 2.83 10.75
N GLN A 199 -12.08 1.81 11.20
CA GLN A 199 -12.51 0.41 11.14
C GLN A 199 -12.59 -0.12 12.56
N ILE A 200 -13.76 -0.62 12.92
CA ILE A 200 -14.08 -1.16 14.24
C ILE A 200 -14.23 -2.67 14.08
N ALA A 201 -13.56 -3.41 14.93
CA ALA A 201 -13.66 -4.85 15.06
C ALA A 201 -13.91 -5.19 16.52
N VAL A 202 -15.04 -5.84 16.81
CA VAL A 202 -15.53 -6.11 18.16
C VAL A 202 -15.97 -7.55 18.28
N CYS A 203 -15.52 -8.21 19.36
CA CYS A 203 -15.98 -9.54 19.76
C CYS A 203 -16.92 -9.40 20.98
N TYR A 204 -17.89 -10.28 21.08
CA TYR A 204 -18.84 -10.30 22.20
C TYR A 204 -19.29 -11.71 22.56
N ASP A 205 -19.60 -11.88 23.86
CA ASP A 205 -20.11 -13.14 24.41
C ASP A 205 -21.55 -12.95 24.89
N ASP A 206 -22.37 -14.00 24.72
CA ASP A 206 -23.71 -14.14 25.31
C ASP A 206 -24.71 -12.99 25.05
N LEU A 207 -24.40 -12.10 24.10
CA LEU A 207 -25.30 -11.11 23.54
C LEU A 207 -25.67 -11.50 22.11
N LEU A 208 -26.78 -11.00 21.63
CA LEU A 208 -27.15 -11.06 20.21
C LEU A 208 -27.29 -9.62 19.70
N LEU A 209 -26.42 -9.23 18.78
CA LEU A 209 -26.60 -7.94 18.12
C LEU A 209 -27.79 -8.00 17.17
N VAL A 210 -28.60 -6.94 17.20
CA VAL A 210 -29.77 -6.84 16.34
C VAL A 210 -29.32 -6.52 14.91
N ASP A 211 -29.57 -7.43 14.00
CA ASP A 211 -29.24 -7.22 12.59
C ASP A 211 -29.95 -5.97 12.04
N GLY A 212 -29.23 -5.14 11.29
CA GLY A 212 -29.75 -3.88 10.78
C GLY A 212 -29.77 -2.72 11.77
N SER A 213 -29.30 -2.88 13.01
CA SER A 213 -29.33 -1.84 14.04
C SER A 213 -28.10 -0.94 14.12
N PHE A 214 -27.00 -1.32 13.45
CA PHE A 214 -25.80 -0.46 13.41
C PHE A 214 -26.13 0.86 12.73
N THR A 215 -25.81 1.97 13.40
CA THR A 215 -26.16 3.31 12.92
C THR A 215 -25.13 4.34 13.34
N ILE A 216 -24.93 5.36 12.51
CA ILE A 216 -24.22 6.58 12.86
C ILE A 216 -25.16 7.73 13.22
N GLU A 217 -26.50 7.53 13.17
CA GLU A 217 -27.49 8.58 13.38
C GLU A 217 -27.34 9.26 14.77
N GLY A 218 -27.22 10.57 14.76
CA GLY A 218 -27.03 11.39 15.94
C GLY A 218 -25.63 11.29 16.57
N THR A 219 -24.62 10.87 15.80
CA THR A 219 -23.23 10.85 16.21
C THR A 219 -22.42 11.93 15.48
N ILE A 220 -21.17 12.15 15.88
CA ILE A 220 -20.28 13.10 15.20
C ILE A 220 -20.00 12.69 13.74
N ALA A 221 -20.00 11.38 13.44
CA ALA A 221 -19.84 10.90 12.08
C ALA A 221 -21.02 11.28 11.17
N ASP A 222 -22.24 11.24 11.69
CA ASP A 222 -23.46 11.70 11.02
C ASP A 222 -23.47 13.23 10.85
N GLU A 223 -23.17 13.97 11.92
CA GLU A 223 -23.13 15.44 11.89
C GLU A 223 -22.15 16.01 10.87
N LEU A 224 -21.02 15.34 10.68
CA LEU A 224 -19.97 15.72 9.72
C LEU A 224 -20.17 15.08 8.34
N GLY A 225 -21.21 14.27 8.17
CA GLY A 225 -21.62 13.72 6.90
C GLY A 225 -20.72 12.61 6.37
N ALA A 226 -20.44 11.59 7.19
CA ALA A 226 -19.71 10.42 6.72
C ALA A 226 -20.34 9.83 5.45
N GLU A 227 -19.53 9.64 4.40
CA GLU A 227 -20.01 9.28 3.07
C GLU A 227 -20.09 7.77 2.82
N PHE A 228 -19.36 6.99 3.60
CA PHE A 228 -19.39 5.54 3.51
C PHE A 228 -19.49 4.92 4.89
N VAL A 229 -20.51 4.08 5.05
CA VAL A 229 -20.72 3.26 6.26
C VAL A 229 -21.08 1.86 5.80
N ASN A 230 -20.29 0.88 6.23
CA ASN A 230 -20.56 -0.52 5.99
C ASN A 230 -20.29 -1.31 7.26
N TYR A 231 -21.09 -2.34 7.52
CA TYR A 231 -20.91 -3.19 8.69
C TYR A 231 -21.39 -4.61 8.42
N GLN A 232 -20.90 -5.52 9.25
CA GLN A 232 -21.31 -6.92 9.29
C GLN A 232 -21.45 -7.33 10.75
N ILE A 233 -22.54 -7.98 11.08
CA ILE A 233 -22.80 -8.61 12.37
C ILE A 233 -22.78 -10.11 12.15
N ASP A 234 -21.98 -10.83 12.93
CA ASP A 234 -22.01 -12.28 13.03
C ASP A 234 -22.34 -12.70 14.45
N ASN A 235 -23.53 -13.29 14.62
CA ASN A 235 -24.05 -13.74 15.91
C ASN A 235 -23.78 -15.22 16.18
N ASP A 236 -23.02 -15.88 15.33
CA ASP A 236 -22.68 -17.29 15.51
C ASP A 236 -21.15 -17.51 15.52
N ASP A 237 -20.71 -18.70 15.84
CA ASP A 237 -19.31 -19.11 15.90
C ASP A 237 -19.05 -20.26 14.90
N ASN A 238 -19.70 -20.24 13.75
CA ASN A 238 -19.59 -21.32 12.77
C ASN A 238 -18.25 -21.34 12.05
N ASP A 239 -17.57 -20.23 11.96
CA ASP A 239 -16.27 -20.06 11.33
C ASP A 239 -15.09 -20.15 12.32
N GLY A 240 -15.35 -20.11 13.64
CA GLY A 240 -14.39 -20.42 14.70
C GLY A 240 -13.62 -19.22 15.23
N ASP A 241 -14.08 -17.99 14.98
CA ASP A 241 -13.51 -16.74 15.53
C ASP A 241 -14.46 -15.99 16.49
N GLY A 242 -15.60 -16.59 16.82
CA GLY A 242 -16.54 -16.10 17.81
C GLY A 242 -17.68 -15.27 17.21
N ARG A 243 -18.41 -14.59 18.08
CA ARG A 243 -19.43 -13.61 17.66
C ARG A 243 -18.78 -12.24 17.51
N GLU A 244 -19.08 -11.56 16.41
CA GLU A 244 -18.34 -10.37 16.05
C GLU A 244 -19.17 -9.30 15.33
N LEU A 245 -18.71 -8.06 15.45
CA LEU A 245 -19.14 -6.92 14.65
C LEU A 245 -17.91 -6.30 13.97
N ILE A 246 -17.99 -6.15 12.68
CA ILE A 246 -17.02 -5.39 11.89
C ILE A 246 -17.75 -4.21 11.27
N ALA A 247 -17.19 -3.00 11.43
CA ALA A 247 -17.75 -1.80 10.83
C ALA A 247 -16.64 -0.90 10.25
N GLY A 248 -16.90 -0.33 9.08
CA GLY A 248 -16.05 0.67 8.45
C GLY A 248 -16.82 1.95 8.20
N ILE A 249 -16.24 3.09 8.60
CA ILE A 249 -16.78 4.44 8.39
C ILE A 249 -15.71 5.28 7.71
N LEU A 250 -15.99 5.83 6.54
CA LEU A 250 -15.11 6.80 5.87
C LEU A 250 -15.82 8.14 5.75
N MET A 251 -15.11 9.20 6.11
CA MET A 251 -15.67 10.54 6.16
C MET A 251 -15.78 11.18 4.77
N ASP A 252 -14.78 10.97 3.90
CA ASP A 252 -14.65 11.60 2.57
C ASP A 252 -14.26 10.52 1.55
N ALA A 253 -15.23 9.74 1.12
CA ALA A 253 -15.02 8.57 0.26
C ALA A 253 -15.39 8.82 -1.21
N LEU A 254 -16.17 9.88 -1.51
CA LEU A 254 -16.77 10.12 -2.82
C LEU A 254 -16.40 11.51 -3.38
N PRO A 255 -16.17 11.65 -4.68
CA PRO A 255 -15.98 12.97 -5.28
C PRO A 255 -17.28 13.82 -5.28
N PRO A 256 -17.21 15.13 -5.03
CA PRO A 256 -15.99 15.91 -4.80
C PRO A 256 -15.45 15.69 -3.39
N PHE A 257 -14.14 15.46 -3.26
CA PHE A 257 -13.51 15.31 -1.96
C PHE A 257 -13.48 16.65 -1.22
N GLU A 258 -14.20 16.75 -0.10
CA GLU A 258 -14.40 17.98 0.67
C GLU A 258 -13.51 18.07 1.93
N ASN A 259 -12.64 17.08 2.14
CA ASN A 259 -11.78 16.90 3.33
C ASN A 259 -12.57 16.78 4.64
N GLN A 260 -13.67 16.05 4.62
CA GLN A 260 -14.43 15.73 5.83
C GLN A 260 -13.60 14.80 6.72
N GLN A 261 -13.52 15.12 8.00
CA GLN A 261 -12.70 14.38 8.96
C GLN A 261 -13.34 14.46 10.34
N LEU A 262 -13.19 13.41 11.15
CA LEU A 262 -13.50 13.48 12.58
C LEU A 262 -12.47 14.38 13.26
N PRO A 263 -12.88 15.30 14.15
CA PRO A 263 -11.98 16.29 14.74
C PRO A 263 -11.08 15.69 15.81
N THR A 264 -9.96 16.38 16.08
CA THR A 264 -9.19 16.13 17.30
C THR A 264 -10.03 16.34 18.55
N THR A 265 -9.90 15.45 19.53
CA THR A 265 -10.63 15.54 20.78
C THR A 265 -9.93 14.82 21.91
N VAL A 266 -9.99 15.41 23.12
CA VAL A 266 -9.58 14.78 24.39
C VAL A 266 -10.78 14.18 25.13
N GLU A 267 -11.98 14.56 24.76
CA GLU A 267 -13.22 14.02 25.33
C GLU A 267 -13.79 12.98 24.35
N PRO A 268 -14.34 11.86 24.84
CA PRO A 268 -14.89 10.82 23.97
C PRO A 268 -16.03 11.35 23.08
N LEU A 269 -15.89 11.26 21.77
CA LEU A 269 -16.93 11.57 20.80
C LEU A 269 -17.53 10.28 20.24
N MET A 270 -18.84 10.23 20.19
CA MET A 270 -19.61 9.08 19.71
C MET A 270 -19.58 9.03 18.17
N ILE A 271 -19.22 7.86 17.61
CA ILE A 271 -19.09 7.66 16.16
C ILE A 271 -20.13 6.69 15.58
N ALA A 272 -20.59 5.71 16.34
CA ALA A 272 -21.61 4.76 15.91
C ALA A 272 -22.29 4.12 17.11
N CYS A 273 -23.46 3.50 16.89
CA CYS A 273 -24.17 2.72 17.89
C CYS A 273 -24.75 1.44 17.28
N VAL A 274 -25.02 0.45 18.12
CA VAL A 274 -25.66 -0.81 17.76
C VAL A 274 -26.57 -1.29 18.88
N GLN A 275 -27.66 -1.97 18.56
CA GLN A 275 -28.57 -2.58 19.55
C GLN A 275 -28.18 -4.03 19.78
N ALA A 276 -28.31 -4.47 21.03
CA ALA A 276 -28.14 -5.84 21.45
C ALA A 276 -29.33 -6.31 22.28
N GLU A 277 -29.72 -7.55 22.11
CA GLU A 277 -30.68 -8.27 22.96
C GLU A 277 -29.93 -8.99 24.08
N VAL A 278 -30.27 -8.69 25.32
CA VAL A 278 -29.78 -9.42 26.50
C VAL A 278 -30.61 -10.69 26.64
N ASP A 279 -29.95 -11.87 26.71
CA ASP A 279 -30.65 -13.13 26.87
C ASP A 279 -31.67 -13.06 28.02
N GLY A 280 -32.92 -13.44 27.74
CA GLY A 280 -33.98 -13.48 28.74
C GLY A 280 -33.72 -14.47 29.88
N GLY A 281 -32.78 -15.39 29.75
CA GLY A 281 -32.30 -16.31 30.77
C GLY A 281 -31.14 -15.78 31.62
N ALA A 282 -30.59 -14.61 31.31
CA ALA A 282 -29.49 -14.01 32.04
C ALA A 282 -29.83 -13.81 33.54
N ILE A 283 -28.84 -14.03 34.40
CA ILE A 283 -29.00 -13.95 35.85
C ILE A 283 -28.61 -12.54 36.33
N CYS A 284 -29.40 -11.96 37.24
CA CYS A 284 -29.08 -10.64 37.79
C CYS A 284 -27.67 -10.59 38.40
N GLY A 285 -26.84 -9.68 37.90
CA GLY A 285 -25.44 -9.53 38.30
C GLY A 285 -24.46 -10.31 37.41
N GLU A 286 -24.91 -10.97 36.35
CA GLU A 286 -24.10 -11.53 35.31
C GLU A 286 -23.46 -10.43 34.46
N THR A 287 -22.24 -10.63 34.00
CA THR A 287 -21.52 -9.68 33.17
C THR A 287 -21.19 -10.33 31.84
N PHE A 288 -21.45 -9.62 30.75
CA PHE A 288 -21.11 -10.01 29.40
C PHE A 288 -19.98 -9.11 28.90
N SER A 289 -19.06 -9.67 28.14
CA SER A 289 -17.99 -8.87 27.55
C SER A 289 -18.36 -8.41 26.15
N VAL A 290 -17.96 -7.17 25.83
CA VAL A 290 -17.93 -6.60 24.49
C VAL A 290 -16.59 -5.90 24.39
N ASP A 291 -15.69 -6.46 23.63
CA ASP A 291 -14.30 -6.03 23.59
C ASP A 291 -13.86 -5.71 22.16
N PHE A 292 -12.99 -4.72 22.01
CA PHE A 292 -12.28 -4.56 20.74
C PHE A 292 -11.34 -5.73 20.53
N CYS A 293 -11.38 -6.33 19.35
CA CYS A 293 -10.55 -7.47 19.02
C CYS A 293 -9.93 -7.30 17.62
N ASP A 294 -8.73 -7.82 17.45
CA ASP A 294 -8.03 -7.81 16.18
C ASP A 294 -7.92 -9.24 15.64
N GLY A 295 -7.79 -9.34 14.32
CA GLY A 295 -7.57 -10.61 13.67
C GLY A 295 -8.83 -11.42 13.37
N ILE A 296 -10.02 -10.82 13.53
CA ILE A 296 -11.29 -11.45 13.19
C ILE A 296 -11.51 -11.46 11.67
N ASN A 297 -12.26 -12.45 11.19
CA ASN A 297 -12.37 -12.67 9.76
C ASN A 297 -13.72 -12.24 9.16
N GLY A 298 -14.73 -12.01 9.98
CA GLY A 298 -16.09 -11.89 9.49
C GLY A 298 -16.44 -13.09 8.63
N ASN A 299 -17.32 -12.95 7.68
CA ASN A 299 -17.56 -14.00 6.68
C ASN A 299 -16.50 -14.02 5.55
N GLY A 300 -15.29 -13.50 5.79
CA GLY A 300 -14.24 -13.33 4.81
C GLY A 300 -13.01 -14.19 5.04
N MET A 301 -12.06 -14.10 4.08
CA MET A 301 -10.74 -14.74 4.20
C MET A 301 -9.64 -13.75 4.61
N VAL A 302 -10.01 -12.51 4.95
CA VAL A 302 -9.07 -11.45 5.28
C VAL A 302 -9.24 -11.10 6.75
N SER A 303 -8.15 -11.16 7.49
CA SER A 303 -8.10 -10.74 8.89
C SER A 303 -8.36 -9.24 9.02
N ILE A 304 -9.30 -8.87 9.87
CA ILE A 304 -9.73 -7.49 10.12
C ILE A 304 -9.21 -7.07 11.49
N ASN A 305 -8.66 -5.86 11.55
CA ASN A 305 -8.15 -5.26 12.79
C ASN A 305 -8.82 -3.91 13.02
N ASN A 306 -8.82 -3.44 14.26
CA ASN A 306 -9.16 -2.07 14.56
C ASN A 306 -8.13 -1.13 13.93
N MET A 307 -8.59 -0.09 13.22
CA MET A 307 -7.70 0.89 12.62
C MET A 307 -8.35 2.26 12.45
N VAL A 308 -7.53 3.27 12.36
CA VAL A 308 -7.90 4.62 11.91
C VAL A 308 -7.14 5.01 10.66
N VAL A 309 -7.71 5.93 9.89
CA VAL A 309 -7.04 6.54 8.74
C VAL A 309 -6.68 7.97 9.10
N ILE A 310 -5.39 8.27 9.16
CA ILE A 310 -4.83 9.59 9.46
C ILE A 310 -3.84 9.94 8.33
N ASN A 311 -3.98 11.11 7.74
CA ASN A 311 -3.12 11.56 6.63
C ASN A 311 -3.03 10.52 5.48
N TYR A 312 -4.16 9.88 5.15
CA TYR A 312 -4.28 8.82 4.12
C TYR A 312 -3.51 7.54 4.43
N GLN A 313 -3.05 7.36 5.68
CA GLN A 313 -2.39 6.14 6.14
C GLN A 313 -3.29 5.39 7.11
N SER A 314 -3.38 4.07 6.93
CA SER A 314 -4.07 3.18 7.87
C SER A 314 -3.15 2.87 9.04
N ILE A 315 -3.58 3.20 10.24
CA ILE A 315 -2.82 3.04 11.48
C ILE A 315 -3.54 2.04 12.37
N GLN A 316 -2.81 1.03 12.81
CA GLN A 316 -3.21 0.04 13.80
C GLN A 316 -2.46 0.34 15.11
N ASN A 317 -2.77 -0.34 16.18
CA ASN A 317 -2.22 -0.19 17.53
C ASN A 317 -2.96 0.88 18.34
N PHE A 318 -4.07 0.45 18.90
CA PHE A 318 -4.80 1.21 19.93
C PHE A 318 -4.33 0.76 21.32
N THR A 319 -4.10 1.70 22.18
CA THR A 319 -3.78 1.45 23.59
C THR A 319 -5.05 1.42 24.42
#